data_6c3ecc70d6097f30fe8f1512184d97e1
#
_entry.id   6c3ecc70d6097f30fe8f1512184d97e1
#
_cell.length_a   1.000
_cell.length_b   1.000
_cell.length_c   1.000
_cell.angle_alpha   90.00
_cell.angle_beta   90.00
_cell.angle_gamma   90.00
#
_symmetry.space_group_name_H-M   'P 1'
#
loop_
_entity.id
_entity.type
_entity.pdbx_description
1 polymer ?
#
loop_
_entity_poly.entity_id
_entity_poly.type
_entity_poly.pdbx_seq_one_letter_code
_entity_poly.pdbx_strand_id
1 'polypeptide(L)'
;MTYVNISQNEYGEKIKKSSLITLGVVVFLIIIKAFAYFATGSIIILSLLADSFFDLIITLTTFTLVRISLKKNTNEYRFGYGKAEALSAFIEGIVILLISIFILYMAYQNFIDPEITIINSEIALIVIAISIFATLMLVRFQTRIMKDTASLSVESEKLHYLSDLLTLSLIHI
;
A
#
# COMPACT_ATOMS: atom_id res chain seq x y z
N MET A 1 -8.30 -19.41 -17.16
CA MET A 1 -7.00 -18.75 -16.93
C MET A 1 -6.47 -18.30 -18.26
N THR A 2 -6.53 -17.00 -18.55
CA THR A 2 -6.00 -16.43 -19.80
C THR A 2 -4.48 -16.31 -19.60
N TYR A 3 -3.72 -17.14 -20.29
CA TYR A 3 -2.26 -17.02 -20.29
C TYR A 3 -1.89 -15.69 -20.93
N VAL A 4 -1.36 -14.79 -20.12
CA VAL A 4 -0.85 -13.50 -20.63
C VAL A 4 0.48 -13.78 -21.32
N ASN A 5 0.50 -13.66 -22.63
CA ASN A 5 1.65 -14.00 -23.47
C ASN A 5 2.58 -12.77 -23.56
N ILE A 6 3.21 -12.40 -22.44
CA ILE A 6 4.20 -11.32 -22.38
C ILE A 6 5.61 -11.89 -22.24
N SER A 7 6.60 -11.23 -22.83
CA SER A 7 8.00 -11.62 -22.67
C SER A 7 8.47 -11.40 -21.21
N GLN A 8 9.45 -12.18 -20.75
CA GLN A 8 10.03 -12.03 -19.41
C GLN A 8 10.59 -10.61 -19.17
N ASN A 9 11.13 -9.98 -20.18
CA ASN A 9 11.64 -8.61 -20.08
C ASN A 9 10.49 -7.61 -19.88
N GLU A 10 9.41 -7.76 -20.64
CA GLU A 10 8.23 -6.89 -20.53
C GLU A 10 7.52 -7.07 -19.16
N TYR A 11 7.43 -8.31 -18.69
CA TYR A 11 6.94 -8.62 -17.34
C TYR A 11 7.76 -7.88 -16.28
N GLY A 12 9.09 -8.03 -16.31
CA GLY A 12 9.98 -7.39 -15.35
C GLY A 12 9.90 -5.86 -15.36
N GLU A 13 9.81 -5.25 -16.56
CA GLU A 13 9.67 -3.79 -16.68
C GLU A 13 8.34 -3.29 -16.11
N LYS A 14 7.22 -3.97 -16.42
CA LYS A 14 5.90 -3.60 -15.90
C LYS A 14 5.85 -3.66 -14.39
N ILE A 15 6.35 -4.72 -13.75
CA ILE A 15 6.34 -4.87 -12.29
C ILE A 15 7.26 -3.84 -11.64
N LYS A 16 8.47 -3.67 -12.15
CA LYS A 16 9.40 -2.66 -11.64
C LYS A 16 8.82 -1.25 -11.72
N LYS A 17 8.16 -0.93 -12.82
CA LYS A 17 7.47 0.35 -13.00
C LYS A 17 6.31 0.50 -12.01
N SER A 18 5.53 -0.56 -11.78
CA SER A 18 4.45 -0.56 -10.78
C SER A 18 5.00 -0.23 -9.39
N SER A 19 5.96 -1.00 -8.90
CA SER A 19 6.54 -0.78 -7.56
C SER A 19 7.20 0.61 -7.42
N LEU A 20 7.80 1.14 -8.48
CA LEU A 20 8.39 2.48 -8.43
C LEU A 20 7.31 3.58 -8.33
N ILE A 21 6.21 3.43 -9.07
CA ILE A 21 5.08 4.36 -9.03
C ILE A 21 4.41 4.29 -7.65
N THR A 22 4.17 3.09 -7.12
CA THR A 22 3.64 2.89 -5.78
C THR A 22 4.49 3.62 -4.73
N LEU A 23 5.81 3.41 -4.75
CA LEU A 23 6.74 4.09 -3.85
C LEU A 23 6.65 5.62 -3.98
N GLY A 24 6.57 6.13 -5.21
CA GLY A 24 6.41 7.57 -5.48
C GLY A 24 5.12 8.14 -4.90
N VAL A 25 4.00 7.43 -5.02
CA VAL A 25 2.70 7.85 -4.45
C VAL A 25 2.75 7.85 -2.93
N VAL A 26 3.33 6.83 -2.30
CA VAL A 26 3.46 6.75 -0.83
C VAL A 26 4.30 7.90 -0.29
N VAL A 27 5.46 8.17 -0.89
CA VAL A 27 6.32 9.31 -0.50
C VAL A 27 5.58 10.63 -0.67
N PHE A 28 4.84 10.81 -1.76
CA PHE A 28 4.01 12.00 -1.98
C PHE A 28 2.96 12.18 -0.89
N LEU A 29 2.25 11.11 -0.51
CA LEU A 29 1.25 11.15 0.57
C LEU A 29 1.87 11.49 1.92
N ILE A 30 3.06 10.95 2.24
CA ILE A 30 3.80 11.30 3.47
C ILE A 30 4.12 12.79 3.49
N ILE A 31 4.61 13.35 2.39
CA ILE A 31 4.98 14.77 2.31
C ILE A 31 3.76 15.66 2.56
N ILE A 32 2.62 15.36 1.92
CA ILE A 32 1.38 16.14 2.12
C ILE A 32 0.89 16.05 3.56
N LYS A 33 0.85 14.83 4.13
CA LYS A 33 0.40 14.61 5.51
C LYS A 33 1.34 15.26 6.53
N ALA A 34 2.65 15.20 6.30
CA ALA A 34 3.64 15.89 7.13
C ALA A 34 3.45 17.40 7.10
N PHE A 35 3.30 17.98 5.91
CA PHE A 35 3.05 19.41 5.77
C PHE A 35 1.75 19.83 6.49
N ALA A 36 0.68 19.06 6.31
CA ALA A 36 -0.59 19.32 6.98
C ALA A 36 -0.48 19.20 8.52
N TYR A 37 0.31 18.24 9.02
CA TYR A 37 0.57 18.10 10.46
C TYR A 37 1.30 19.33 11.03
N PHE A 38 2.38 19.77 10.38
CA PHE A 38 3.11 20.96 10.83
C PHE A 38 2.28 22.25 10.74
N ALA A 39 1.31 22.32 9.83
CA ALA A 39 0.43 23.47 9.69
C ALA A 39 -0.71 23.50 10.74
N THR A 40 -1.17 22.33 11.21
CA THR A 40 -2.37 22.22 12.06
C THR A 40 -2.11 21.75 13.48
N GLY A 41 -1.01 21.01 13.73
CA GLY A 41 -0.75 20.32 14.99
C GLY A 41 -1.78 19.23 15.36
N SER A 42 -2.61 18.79 14.39
CA SER A 42 -3.72 17.87 14.63
C SER A 42 -3.23 16.45 14.89
N ILE A 43 -3.65 15.85 16.01
CA ILE A 43 -3.35 14.46 16.38
C ILE A 43 -3.90 13.49 15.33
N ILE A 44 -5.03 13.81 14.69
CA ILE A 44 -5.63 12.99 13.64
C ILE A 44 -4.71 12.92 12.42
N ILE A 45 -4.16 14.09 12.00
CA ILE A 45 -3.22 14.12 10.88
C ILE A 45 -1.91 13.40 11.24
N LEU A 46 -1.48 13.47 12.51
CA LEU A 46 -0.34 12.70 13.00
C LEU A 46 -0.58 11.20 12.88
N SER A 47 -1.77 10.72 13.24
CA SER A 47 -2.13 9.30 13.09
C SER A 47 -2.13 8.87 11.62
N LEU A 48 -2.70 9.68 10.71
CA LEU A 48 -2.67 9.43 9.27
C LEU A 48 -1.24 9.45 8.70
N LEU A 49 -0.35 10.26 9.27
CA LEU A 49 1.05 10.32 8.89
C LEU A 49 1.80 9.06 9.35
N ALA A 50 1.56 8.62 10.60
CA ALA A 50 2.15 7.39 11.13
C ALA A 50 1.73 6.17 10.29
N ASP A 51 0.47 6.07 9.90
CA ASP A 51 -0.06 5.04 9.00
C ASP A 51 0.73 5.00 7.67
N SER A 52 0.93 6.18 7.05
CA SER A 52 1.71 6.26 5.81
C SER A 52 3.19 5.91 5.96
N PHE A 53 3.77 6.01 7.17
CA PHE A 53 5.12 5.50 7.42
C PHE A 53 5.15 3.96 7.44
N PHE A 54 4.13 3.30 7.98
CA PHE A 54 4.01 1.84 7.87
C PHE A 54 3.84 1.40 6.42
N ASP A 55 3.01 2.10 5.64
CA ASP A 55 2.86 1.86 4.19
C ASP A 55 4.20 1.97 3.47
N LEU A 56 5.04 2.96 3.83
CA LEU A 56 6.36 3.13 3.25
C LEU A 56 7.27 1.91 3.53
N ILE A 57 7.28 1.39 4.75
CA ILE A 57 8.09 0.23 5.13
C ILE A 57 7.66 -0.99 4.32
N ILE A 58 6.34 -1.23 4.21
CA ILE A 58 5.77 -2.33 3.42
C ILE A 58 6.16 -2.17 1.94
N THR A 59 5.91 -1.00 1.36
CA THR A 59 6.22 -0.70 -0.05
C THR A 59 7.71 -0.84 -0.36
N LEU A 60 8.61 -0.41 0.54
CA LEU A 60 10.05 -0.60 0.39
C LEU A 60 10.45 -2.08 0.43
N THR A 61 9.80 -2.86 1.30
CA THR A 61 10.02 -4.31 1.39
C THR A 61 9.61 -4.98 0.08
N THR A 62 8.41 -4.71 -0.41
CA THR A 62 7.91 -5.24 -1.70
C THR A 62 8.79 -4.81 -2.85
N PHE A 63 9.14 -3.52 -2.94
CA PHE A 63 10.03 -3.00 -3.97
C PHE A 63 11.39 -3.73 -3.99
N THR A 64 11.94 -4.01 -2.81
CA THR A 64 13.22 -4.72 -2.69
C THR A 64 13.09 -6.17 -3.13
N LEU A 65 12.05 -6.88 -2.68
CA LEU A 65 11.81 -8.29 -3.02
C LEU A 65 11.46 -8.47 -4.50
N VAL A 66 10.68 -7.56 -5.09
CA VAL A 66 10.42 -7.52 -6.54
C VAL A 66 11.72 -7.34 -7.32
N ARG A 67 12.59 -6.42 -6.91
CA ARG A 67 13.91 -6.25 -7.55
C ARG A 67 14.79 -7.49 -7.47
N ILE A 68 14.73 -8.20 -6.34
CA ILE A 68 15.45 -9.45 -6.15
C ILE A 68 14.87 -10.53 -7.07
N SER A 69 13.54 -10.64 -7.18
CA SER A 69 12.87 -11.66 -7.99
C SER A 69 13.24 -11.58 -9.48
N LEU A 70 13.55 -10.37 -9.97
CA LEU A 70 13.93 -10.10 -11.35
C LEU A 70 15.44 -10.31 -11.65
N LYS A 71 16.24 -10.71 -10.64
CA LYS A 71 17.66 -11.01 -10.88
C LYS A 71 17.83 -12.29 -11.71
N LYS A 72 18.87 -12.30 -12.56
CA LYS A 72 19.25 -13.49 -13.33
C LYS A 72 19.71 -14.61 -12.40
N ASN A 73 19.51 -15.85 -12.83
CA ASN A 73 19.98 -17.05 -12.15
C ASN A 73 21.50 -16.99 -11.98
N THR A 74 21.98 -17.47 -10.82
CA THR A 74 23.40 -17.62 -10.50
C THR A 74 23.72 -19.11 -10.33
N ASN A 75 25.01 -19.47 -10.27
CA ASN A 75 25.43 -20.84 -10.03
C ASN A 75 24.95 -21.36 -8.67
N GLU A 76 24.80 -20.48 -7.67
CA GLU A 76 24.31 -20.81 -6.33
C GLU A 76 22.78 -20.94 -6.33
N TYR A 77 22.07 -20.11 -7.13
CA TYR A 77 20.60 -20.06 -7.22
C TYR A 77 20.15 -20.44 -8.63
N ARG A 78 20.32 -21.73 -8.96
CA ARG A 78 19.99 -22.28 -10.29
C ARG A 78 18.51 -22.13 -10.68
N PHE A 79 17.61 -22.15 -9.70
CA PHE A 79 16.16 -21.98 -9.90
C PHE A 79 15.75 -20.50 -9.97
N GLY A 80 16.70 -19.55 -9.85
CA GLY A 80 16.45 -18.11 -9.83
C GLY A 80 15.79 -17.60 -8.55
N TYR A 81 15.42 -16.34 -8.60
CA TYR A 81 14.90 -15.58 -7.44
C TYR A 81 13.38 -15.35 -7.52
N GLY A 82 12.65 -15.97 -8.44
CA GLY A 82 11.22 -15.73 -8.66
C GLY A 82 10.34 -15.91 -7.41
N LYS A 83 10.75 -16.79 -6.47
CA LYS A 83 10.05 -16.97 -5.19
C LYS A 83 10.07 -15.74 -4.27
N ALA A 84 10.97 -14.77 -4.51
CA ALA A 84 11.00 -13.53 -3.74
C ALA A 84 9.76 -12.67 -3.98
N GLU A 85 9.15 -12.76 -5.16
CA GLU A 85 7.86 -12.10 -5.44
C GLU A 85 6.72 -12.72 -4.64
N ALA A 86 6.64 -14.05 -4.58
CA ALA A 86 5.64 -14.73 -3.74
C ALA A 86 5.87 -14.44 -2.25
N LEU A 87 7.14 -14.26 -1.82
CA LEU A 87 7.47 -13.89 -0.45
C LEU A 87 6.97 -12.46 -0.13
N SER A 88 7.08 -11.49 -1.07
CA SER A 88 6.52 -10.14 -0.84
C SER A 88 5.01 -10.20 -0.65
N ALA A 89 4.28 -10.90 -1.50
CA ALA A 89 2.84 -11.07 -1.36
C ALA A 89 2.44 -11.75 -0.04
N PHE A 90 3.23 -12.74 0.41
CA PHE A 90 3.00 -13.39 1.70
C PHE A 90 3.21 -12.46 2.89
N ILE A 91 4.29 -11.66 2.89
CA ILE A 91 4.56 -10.65 3.94
C ILE A 91 3.43 -9.62 3.98
N GLU A 92 3.01 -9.09 2.83
CA GLU A 92 1.90 -8.13 2.76
C GLU A 92 0.60 -8.74 3.29
N GLY A 93 0.30 -9.99 2.94
CA GLY A 93 -0.87 -10.70 3.47
C GLY A 93 -0.86 -10.83 5.00
N ILE A 94 0.30 -11.10 5.61
CA ILE A 94 0.46 -11.12 7.07
C ILE A 94 0.21 -9.73 7.66
N VAL A 95 0.77 -8.68 7.04
CA VAL A 95 0.61 -7.30 7.53
C VAL A 95 -0.86 -6.87 7.47
N ILE A 96 -1.56 -7.13 6.35
CA ILE A 96 -2.99 -6.85 6.22
C ILE A 96 -3.79 -7.57 7.31
N LEU A 97 -3.46 -8.82 7.60
CA LEU A 97 -4.13 -9.59 8.64
C LEU A 97 -3.90 -8.98 10.03
N LEU A 98 -2.67 -8.58 10.35
CA LEU A 98 -2.34 -7.94 11.62
C LEU A 98 -3.05 -6.58 11.79
N ILE A 99 -3.06 -5.76 10.73
CA ILE A 99 -3.77 -4.47 10.71
C ILE A 99 -5.28 -4.71 10.90
N SER A 100 -5.86 -5.69 10.23
CA SER A 100 -7.28 -6.02 10.36
C SER A 100 -7.65 -6.44 11.80
N ILE A 101 -6.81 -7.24 12.45
CA ILE A 101 -7.00 -7.62 13.88
C ILE A 101 -6.90 -6.38 14.77
N PHE A 102 -5.94 -5.50 14.52
CA PHE A 102 -5.75 -4.27 15.27
C PHE A 102 -6.95 -3.33 15.12
N ILE A 103 -7.48 -3.15 13.91
CA ILE A 103 -8.68 -2.33 13.65
C ILE A 103 -9.91 -2.92 14.37
N LEU A 104 -10.08 -4.25 14.34
CA LEU A 104 -11.16 -4.91 15.08
C LEU A 104 -11.06 -4.67 16.59
N TYR A 105 -9.84 -4.74 17.15
CA TYR A 105 -9.60 -4.43 18.55
C TYR A 105 -9.94 -2.97 18.89
N MET A 106 -9.50 -2.01 18.06
CA MET A 106 -9.83 -0.60 18.23
C MET A 106 -11.33 -0.32 18.13
N ALA A 107 -12.01 -0.95 17.16
CA ALA A 107 -13.47 -0.84 17.01
C ALA A 107 -14.21 -1.40 18.23
N TYR A 108 -13.73 -2.51 18.80
CA TYR A 108 -14.28 -3.09 20.02
C TYR A 108 -14.10 -2.16 21.23
N GLN A 109 -12.92 -1.54 21.39
CA GLN A 109 -12.66 -0.57 22.45
C GLN A 109 -13.58 0.67 22.33
N ASN A 110 -13.69 1.23 21.15
CA ASN A 110 -14.59 2.37 20.89
C ASN A 110 -16.07 2.04 21.09
N PHE A 111 -16.46 0.78 20.91
CA PHE A 111 -17.83 0.35 21.19
C PHE A 111 -18.14 0.31 22.70
N ILE A 112 -17.13 -0.04 23.52
CA ILE A 112 -17.29 -0.10 25.00
C ILE A 112 -17.17 1.28 25.62
N ASP A 113 -16.24 2.11 25.16
CA ASP A 113 -15.97 3.46 25.69
C ASP A 113 -15.84 4.45 24.52
N PRO A 114 -16.96 5.04 24.06
CA PRO A 114 -16.98 5.91 22.90
C PRO A 114 -16.23 7.23 23.18
N GLU A 115 -14.99 7.35 22.74
CA GLU A 115 -14.30 8.63 22.67
C GLU A 115 -14.76 9.42 21.44
N ILE A 116 -15.52 10.50 21.64
CA ILE A 116 -15.94 11.38 20.55
C ILE A 116 -14.78 12.28 20.17
N THR A 117 -14.00 11.86 19.20
CA THR A 117 -12.98 12.72 18.57
C THR A 117 -13.65 13.56 17.47
N ILE A 118 -13.94 14.83 17.77
CA ILE A 118 -14.49 15.74 16.78
C ILE A 118 -13.38 16.16 15.81
N ILE A 119 -13.51 15.78 14.53
CA ILE A 119 -12.61 16.21 13.46
C ILE A 119 -13.01 17.62 13.03
N ASN A 120 -12.51 18.65 13.72
CA ASN A 120 -12.82 20.05 13.40
C ASN A 120 -11.81 20.72 12.47
N SER A 121 -11.05 19.98 11.67
CA SER A 121 -10.06 20.56 10.77
C SER A 121 -10.46 20.40 9.30
N GLU A 122 -10.84 21.49 8.63
CA GLU A 122 -11.05 21.52 7.18
C GLU A 122 -9.83 20.98 6.42
N ILE A 123 -8.62 21.25 6.93
CA ILE A 123 -7.38 20.76 6.37
C ILE A 123 -7.31 19.23 6.43
N ALA A 124 -7.77 18.61 7.52
CA ALA A 124 -7.79 17.15 7.63
C ALA A 124 -8.71 16.52 6.57
N LEU A 125 -9.88 17.11 6.33
CA LEU A 125 -10.80 16.66 5.29
C LEU A 125 -10.20 16.77 3.89
N ILE A 126 -9.49 17.85 3.58
CA ILE A 126 -8.80 18.03 2.31
C ILE A 126 -7.70 16.97 2.14
N VAL A 127 -6.91 16.71 3.17
CA VAL A 127 -5.85 15.69 3.14
C VAL A 127 -6.42 14.29 2.94
N ILE A 128 -7.51 13.96 3.63
CA ILE A 128 -8.22 12.68 3.45
C ILE A 128 -8.74 12.56 2.01
N ALA A 129 -9.37 13.59 1.47
CA ALA A 129 -9.88 13.60 0.09
C ALA A 129 -8.75 13.39 -0.95
N ILE A 130 -7.61 14.08 -0.78
CA ILE A 130 -6.43 13.90 -1.63
C ILE A 130 -5.89 12.46 -1.50
N SER A 131 -5.82 11.93 -0.28
CA SER A 131 -5.35 10.56 -0.04
C SER A 131 -6.25 9.53 -0.72
N ILE A 132 -7.57 9.65 -0.56
CA ILE A 132 -8.55 8.76 -1.23
C ILE A 132 -8.37 8.84 -2.76
N PHE A 133 -8.26 10.03 -3.32
CA PHE A 133 -8.10 10.20 -4.76
C PHE A 133 -6.80 9.57 -5.28
N ALA A 134 -5.67 9.80 -4.61
CA ALA A 134 -4.38 9.24 -4.96
C ALA A 134 -4.39 7.70 -4.87
N THR A 135 -4.95 7.15 -3.79
CA THR A 135 -5.07 5.70 -3.60
C THR A 135 -5.99 5.06 -4.65
N LEU A 136 -7.11 5.70 -5.01
CA LEU A 136 -7.99 5.23 -6.10
C LEU A 136 -7.26 5.19 -7.44
N MET A 137 -6.48 6.21 -7.77
CA MET A 137 -5.68 6.21 -9.00
C MET A 137 -4.65 5.09 -8.99
N LEU A 138 -3.99 4.87 -7.84
CA LEU A 138 -3.01 3.81 -7.67
C LEU A 138 -3.63 2.42 -7.85
N VAL A 139 -4.75 2.14 -7.17
CA VAL A 139 -5.47 0.85 -7.28
C VAL A 139 -5.93 0.60 -8.72
N ARG A 140 -6.42 1.61 -9.44
CA ARG A 140 -6.77 1.48 -10.87
C ARG A 140 -5.56 1.16 -11.73
N PHE A 141 -4.44 1.81 -11.48
CA PHE A 141 -3.19 1.55 -12.18
C PHE A 141 -2.69 0.11 -11.93
N GLN A 142 -2.62 -0.31 -10.67
CA GLN A 142 -2.20 -1.66 -10.27
C GLN A 142 -3.13 -2.74 -10.84
N THR A 143 -4.45 -2.48 -10.90
CA THR A 143 -5.42 -3.40 -11.51
C THR A 143 -5.12 -3.64 -13.00
N ARG A 144 -4.66 -2.62 -13.73
CA ARG A 144 -4.25 -2.78 -15.13
C ARG A 144 -2.99 -3.63 -15.25
N ILE A 145 -1.97 -3.32 -14.45
CA ILE A 145 -0.71 -4.09 -14.46
C ILE A 145 -0.95 -5.55 -14.06
N MET A 146 -1.77 -5.80 -13.03
CA MET A 146 -2.12 -7.15 -12.60
C MET A 146 -2.80 -7.96 -13.71
N LYS A 147 -3.72 -7.36 -14.48
CA LYS A 147 -4.37 -8.02 -15.62
C LYS A 147 -3.38 -8.41 -16.71
N ASP A 148 -2.33 -7.60 -16.91
CA ASP A 148 -1.30 -7.84 -17.93
C ASP A 148 -0.23 -8.85 -17.46
N THR A 149 0.07 -8.90 -16.17
CA THR A 149 1.23 -9.63 -15.63
C THR A 149 0.83 -10.85 -14.80
N ALA A 150 -0.38 -10.91 -14.24
CA ALA A 150 -0.79 -11.86 -13.19
C ALA A 150 0.22 -11.93 -12.01
N SER A 151 0.88 -10.81 -11.70
CA SER A 151 1.89 -10.70 -10.65
C SER A 151 1.25 -10.76 -9.27
N LEU A 152 1.76 -11.65 -8.41
CA LEU A 152 1.29 -11.81 -7.03
C LEU A 152 1.62 -10.60 -6.17
N SER A 153 2.79 -9.98 -6.38
CA SER A 153 3.18 -8.77 -5.63
C SER A 153 2.30 -7.57 -5.96
N VAL A 154 1.93 -7.38 -7.24
CA VAL A 154 1.02 -6.30 -7.64
C VAL A 154 -0.40 -6.56 -7.14
N GLU A 155 -0.82 -7.83 -7.06
CA GLU A 155 -2.13 -8.21 -6.52
C GLU A 155 -2.21 -7.93 -5.02
N SER A 156 -1.18 -8.29 -4.25
CA SER A 156 -1.14 -8.03 -2.80
C SER A 156 -1.07 -6.53 -2.49
N GLU A 157 -0.21 -5.76 -3.18
CA GLU A 157 -0.18 -4.30 -3.07
C GLU A 157 -1.57 -3.68 -3.34
N LYS A 158 -2.25 -4.11 -4.39
CA LYS A 158 -3.61 -3.64 -4.72
C LYS A 158 -4.60 -3.94 -3.57
N LEU A 159 -4.55 -5.14 -2.99
CA LEU A 159 -5.41 -5.51 -1.86
C LEU A 159 -5.11 -4.69 -0.61
N HIS A 160 -3.85 -4.41 -0.34
CA HIS A 160 -3.42 -3.53 0.74
C HIS A 160 -4.04 -2.13 0.58
N TYR A 161 -3.82 -1.46 -0.55
CA TYR A 161 -4.39 -0.13 -0.80
C TYR A 161 -5.91 -0.10 -0.90
N LEU A 162 -6.55 -1.20 -1.29
CA LEU A 162 -8.00 -1.31 -1.23
C LEU A 162 -8.50 -1.34 0.22
N SER A 163 -7.79 -2.02 1.12
CA SER A 163 -8.09 -2.02 2.56
C SER A 163 -7.93 -0.62 3.16
N ASP A 164 -6.87 0.10 2.80
CA ASP A 164 -6.65 1.49 3.23
C ASP A 164 -7.77 2.41 2.76
N LEU A 165 -8.21 2.24 1.51
CA LEU A 165 -9.33 3.00 0.96
C LEU A 165 -10.62 2.77 1.75
N LEU A 166 -10.92 1.52 2.14
CA LEU A 166 -12.07 1.18 2.98
C LEU A 166 -11.93 1.83 4.36
N THR A 167 -10.75 1.78 4.97
CA THR A 167 -10.48 2.40 6.27
C THR A 167 -10.66 3.93 6.21
N LEU A 168 -10.08 4.58 5.20
CA LEU A 168 -10.25 6.03 5.00
C LEU A 168 -11.71 6.43 4.76
N SER A 169 -12.48 5.61 4.03
CA SER A 169 -13.91 5.88 3.79
C SER A 169 -14.75 5.72 5.06
N LEU A 170 -14.38 4.80 5.96
CA LEU A 170 -15.05 4.60 7.25
C LEU A 170 -14.75 5.75 8.23
N ILE A 171 -13.54 6.31 8.20
CA ILE A 171 -13.17 7.48 9.03
C ILE A 171 -13.97 8.73 8.62
N HIS A 172 -14.41 8.82 7.36
CA HIS A 172 -15.21 9.94 6.86
C HIS A 172 -16.69 9.89 7.30
N ILE A 173 -17.22 8.73 7.67
CA ILE A 173 -18.60 8.52 8.14
C ILE A 173 -18.66 8.74 9.65
#